data_292fd6c8d4c3c2860b28563cdc688519
#
_entry.id   292fd6c8d4c3c2860b28563cdc688519
#
_cell.length_a   1.000
_cell.length_b   1.000
_cell.length_c   1.000
_cell.angle_alpha   90.00
_cell.angle_beta   90.00
_cell.angle_gamma   90.00
#
_symmetry.space_group_name_H-M   'P 1'
#
loop_
_entity.id
_entity.type
_entity.pdbx_description
1 polymer ?
#
loop_
_entity_poly.entity_id
_entity_poly.type
_entity_poly.pdbx_seq_one_letter_code
_entity_poly.pdbx_strand_id
1 'polypeptide(L)'
;QVRLRTGIEMDILSNSEQRFLDYKSIALQGQQFDEIIEKGTAIVDIGGGSIQISLFDKDTLVSTQNLKLGVLRLRESMNFLNASLSQYQNLIGEIVESQLSVYKKLYLKDRVIENLIIVDDYISRLIRHYYRKEGKGDITTREQIEEFMEKSRMKSTLELSRLLDMPEEDMPALYIS
;
A
#
# COMPACT_ATOMS: atom_id res chain seq x y z
N GLN A 1 -1.23 -26.45 -14.53
CA GLN A 1 -2.35 -27.17 -13.88
C GLN A 1 -3.70 -26.50 -14.13
N VAL A 2 -3.80 -25.16 -14.10
CA VAL A 2 -5.06 -24.43 -14.35
C VAL A 2 -5.59 -24.75 -15.74
N ARG A 3 -4.78 -24.58 -16.78
CA ARG A 3 -5.15 -24.89 -18.18
C ARG A 3 -5.70 -26.31 -18.36
N LEU A 4 -5.06 -27.29 -17.73
CA LEU A 4 -5.47 -28.72 -17.83
C LEU A 4 -6.82 -29.01 -17.17
N ARG A 5 -7.20 -28.21 -16.15
CA ARG A 5 -8.45 -28.40 -15.39
C ARG A 5 -9.61 -27.55 -15.88
N THR A 6 -9.32 -26.37 -16.42
CA THR A 6 -10.32 -25.35 -16.73
C THR A 6 -10.35 -24.95 -18.21
N GLY A 7 -9.34 -25.32 -19.00
CA GLY A 7 -9.16 -24.85 -20.37
C GLY A 7 -8.69 -23.39 -20.48
N ILE A 8 -8.54 -22.68 -19.35
CA ILE A 8 -8.14 -21.27 -19.32
C ILE A 8 -6.62 -21.16 -19.45
N GLU A 9 -6.15 -20.38 -20.41
CA GLU A 9 -4.76 -19.99 -20.51
C GLU A 9 -4.49 -18.84 -19.54
N MET A 10 -3.38 -18.94 -18.81
CA MET A 10 -2.94 -17.90 -17.88
C MET A 10 -1.58 -17.39 -18.32
N ASP A 11 -1.49 -16.10 -18.49
CA ASP A 11 -0.22 -15.42 -18.69
C ASP A 11 0.29 -14.87 -17.36
N ILE A 12 1.60 -15.01 -17.15
CA ILE A 12 2.28 -14.42 -16.00
C ILE A 12 2.89 -13.12 -16.46
N LEU A 13 2.36 -12.01 -15.96
CA LEU A 13 2.90 -10.69 -16.26
C LEU A 13 4.25 -10.49 -15.55
N SER A 14 5.17 -9.86 -16.24
CA SER A 14 6.37 -9.31 -15.61
C SER A 14 6.01 -8.11 -14.70
N ASN A 15 6.87 -7.77 -13.76
CA ASN A 15 6.68 -6.59 -12.91
C ASN A 15 6.52 -5.29 -13.72
N SER A 16 7.11 -5.22 -14.92
CA SER A 16 6.99 -4.05 -15.79
C SER A 16 5.64 -3.98 -16.49
N GLU A 17 5.10 -5.11 -16.91
CA GLU A 17 3.77 -5.19 -17.51
C GLU A 17 2.68 -4.90 -16.49
N GLN A 18 2.80 -5.45 -15.28
CA GLN A 18 1.90 -5.14 -14.17
C GLN A 18 1.89 -3.64 -13.90
N ARG A 19 3.05 -3.02 -13.73
CA ARG A 19 3.19 -1.57 -13.54
C ARG A 19 2.50 -0.75 -14.62
N PHE A 20 2.70 -1.13 -15.86
CA PHE A 20 2.07 -0.44 -16.98
C PHE A 20 0.55 -0.50 -16.89
N LEU A 21 -0.01 -1.64 -16.50
CA LEU A 21 -1.45 -1.79 -16.30
C LEU A 21 -1.95 -0.96 -15.12
N ASP A 22 -1.20 -0.92 -14.01
CA ASP A 22 -1.54 -0.11 -12.84
C ASP A 22 -1.59 1.38 -13.19
N TYR A 23 -0.55 1.91 -13.85
CA TYR A 23 -0.54 3.31 -14.30
C TYR A 23 -1.67 3.61 -15.28
N LYS A 24 -1.92 2.71 -16.21
CA LYS A 24 -3.02 2.85 -17.17
C LYS A 24 -4.37 2.83 -16.47
N SER A 25 -4.56 1.99 -15.48
CA SER A 25 -5.78 1.93 -14.67
C SER A 25 -6.01 3.22 -13.90
N ILE A 26 -4.97 3.78 -13.27
CA ILE A 26 -5.03 5.04 -12.54
C ILE A 26 -5.33 6.20 -13.51
N ALA A 27 -4.62 6.26 -14.64
CA ALA A 27 -4.81 7.29 -15.65
C ALA A 27 -6.23 7.30 -16.28
N LEU A 28 -6.85 6.13 -16.40
CA LEU A 28 -8.21 6.01 -16.92
C LEU A 28 -9.28 6.51 -15.93
N GLN A 29 -8.94 6.71 -14.66
CA GLN A 29 -9.89 7.17 -13.64
C GLN A 29 -10.16 8.68 -13.66
N GLY A 30 -9.47 9.47 -14.48
CA GLY A 30 -9.88 10.85 -14.68
C GLY A 30 -8.82 11.80 -15.24
N GLN A 31 -9.31 12.96 -15.69
CA GLN A 31 -8.48 14.10 -16.16
C GLN A 31 -7.54 14.65 -15.06
N GLN A 32 -7.73 14.25 -13.83
CA GLN A 32 -6.92 14.70 -12.70
C GLN A 32 -5.55 14.00 -12.60
N PHE A 33 -5.35 12.88 -13.30
CA PHE A 33 -4.09 12.14 -13.21
C PHE A 33 -2.90 12.96 -13.70
N ASP A 34 -3.04 13.63 -14.85
CA ASP A 34 -1.98 14.47 -15.42
C ASP A 34 -1.62 15.63 -14.47
N GLU A 35 -2.63 16.27 -13.86
CA GLU A 35 -2.42 17.35 -12.88
C GLU A 35 -1.73 16.85 -11.61
N ILE A 36 -2.01 15.60 -11.22
CA ILE A 36 -1.43 14.98 -10.01
C ILE A 36 0.04 14.64 -10.25
N ILE A 37 0.39 14.04 -11.39
CA ILE A 37 1.77 13.65 -11.70
C ILE A 37 2.68 14.82 -12.10
N GLU A 38 2.12 15.96 -12.49
CA GLU A 38 2.88 17.20 -12.71
C GLU A 38 3.58 17.66 -11.43
N LYS A 39 2.95 17.41 -10.29
CA LYS A 39 3.51 17.64 -8.96
C LYS A 39 4.23 16.40 -8.46
N GLY A 40 5.10 16.54 -7.47
CA GLY A 40 5.77 15.41 -6.85
C GLY A 40 4.77 14.37 -6.35
N THR A 41 4.67 13.23 -7.02
CA THR A 41 3.68 12.18 -6.74
C THR A 41 4.35 10.85 -6.53
N ALA A 42 3.98 10.14 -5.47
CA ALA A 42 4.35 8.75 -5.25
C ALA A 42 3.14 7.85 -5.53
N ILE A 43 3.34 6.81 -6.33
CA ILE A 43 2.39 5.71 -6.49
C ILE A 43 2.96 4.51 -5.75
N VAL A 44 2.22 4.01 -4.76
CA VAL A 44 2.58 2.88 -3.92
C VAL A 44 1.60 1.75 -4.16
N ASP A 45 2.08 0.66 -4.72
CA ASP A 45 1.33 -0.58 -4.93
C ASP A 45 1.78 -1.61 -3.88
N ILE A 46 0.83 -2.04 -3.03
CA ILE A 46 1.07 -2.96 -1.93
C ILE A 46 0.52 -4.33 -2.29
N GLY A 47 1.42 -5.19 -2.76
CA GLY A 47 1.09 -6.55 -3.14
C GLY A 47 1.40 -7.60 -2.07
N GLY A 48 1.06 -8.84 -2.36
CA GLY A 48 1.34 -9.96 -1.45
C GLY A 48 2.83 -10.24 -1.24
N GLY A 49 3.67 -10.09 -2.26
CA GLY A 49 5.10 -10.41 -2.21
C GLY A 49 6.03 -9.20 -2.10
N SER A 50 5.56 -8.01 -2.44
CA SER A 50 6.37 -6.80 -2.51
C SER A 50 5.54 -5.53 -2.44
N ILE A 51 6.19 -4.43 -2.06
CA ILE A 51 5.68 -3.07 -2.26
C ILE A 51 6.44 -2.45 -3.43
N GLN A 52 5.72 -1.88 -4.37
CA GLN A 52 6.31 -1.13 -5.44
C GLN A 52 6.08 0.36 -5.24
N ILE A 53 7.13 1.15 -5.32
CA ILE A 53 7.06 2.61 -5.18
C ILE A 53 7.56 3.23 -6.47
N SER A 54 6.74 4.07 -7.08
CA SER A 54 7.06 4.82 -8.29
C SER A 54 6.91 6.31 -8.04
N LEU A 55 7.93 7.07 -8.38
CA LEU A 55 7.96 8.51 -8.19
C LEU A 55 7.81 9.23 -9.52
N PHE A 56 6.88 10.14 -9.55
CA PHE A 56 6.66 11.09 -10.63
C PHE A 56 6.99 12.50 -10.18
N ASP A 57 7.56 13.27 -11.10
CA ASP A 57 7.84 14.69 -10.93
C ASP A 57 7.84 15.33 -12.33
N LYS A 58 7.07 16.40 -12.50
CA LYS A 58 6.92 17.10 -13.80
C LYS A 58 6.58 16.15 -14.95
N ASP A 59 5.53 15.38 -14.78
CA ASP A 59 5.03 14.37 -15.74
C ASP A 59 6.02 13.26 -16.09
N THR A 60 7.13 13.18 -15.37
CA THR A 60 8.18 12.22 -15.67
C THR A 60 8.31 11.18 -14.57
N LEU A 61 8.37 9.89 -14.96
CA LEU A 61 8.72 8.81 -14.04
C LEU A 61 10.20 8.92 -13.67
N VAL A 62 10.45 9.35 -12.45
CA VAL A 62 11.81 9.59 -11.93
C VAL A 62 12.48 8.30 -11.46
N SER A 63 11.73 7.49 -10.74
CA SER A 63 12.22 6.19 -10.25
C SER A 63 11.07 5.23 -10.01
N THR A 64 11.39 3.95 -10.08
CA THR A 64 10.50 2.89 -9.62
C THR A 64 11.32 1.82 -8.94
N GLN A 65 10.90 1.45 -7.75
CA GLN A 65 11.59 0.48 -6.91
C GLN A 65 10.61 -0.56 -6.39
N ASN A 66 11.11 -1.78 -6.30
CA ASN A 66 10.36 -2.88 -5.73
C ASN A 66 11.03 -3.30 -4.42
N LEU A 67 10.34 -3.05 -3.31
CA LEU A 67 10.78 -3.47 -1.98
C LEU A 67 10.25 -4.88 -1.73
N LYS A 68 11.12 -5.76 -1.24
CA LYS A 68 10.72 -7.13 -0.87
C LYS A 68 9.92 -7.16 0.44
N LEU A 69 8.90 -6.30 0.48
CA LEU A 69 7.93 -6.16 1.55
C LEU A 69 6.55 -6.41 0.94
N GLY A 70 5.86 -7.39 1.40
CA GLY A 70 4.51 -7.67 0.92
C GLY A 70 3.72 -8.34 2.03
N VAL A 71 2.41 -8.23 1.98
CA VAL A 71 1.51 -8.72 3.03
C VAL A 71 1.77 -10.18 3.37
N LEU A 72 1.86 -11.05 2.36
CA LEU A 72 2.11 -12.48 2.56
C LEU A 72 3.53 -12.74 3.09
N ARG A 73 4.52 -12.02 2.59
CA ARG A 73 5.91 -12.16 3.03
C ARG A 73 6.08 -11.75 4.49
N LEU A 74 5.46 -10.64 4.91
CA LEU A 74 5.50 -10.23 6.31
C LEU A 74 4.77 -11.22 7.21
N ARG A 75 3.62 -11.72 6.77
CA ARG A 75 2.88 -12.76 7.49
C ARG A 75 3.75 -14.03 7.70
N GLU A 76 4.45 -14.48 6.66
CA GLU A 76 5.40 -15.59 6.77
C GLU A 76 6.53 -15.27 7.76
N SER A 77 7.06 -14.05 7.73
CA SER A 77 8.10 -13.61 8.66
C SER A 77 7.61 -13.60 10.11
N MET A 78 6.39 -13.12 10.36
CA MET A 78 5.78 -13.13 11.69
C MET A 78 5.56 -14.56 12.19
N ASN A 79 5.11 -15.46 11.32
CA ASN A 79 4.95 -16.88 11.65
C ASN A 79 6.30 -17.54 11.96
N PHE A 80 7.33 -17.25 11.19
CA PHE A 80 8.69 -17.77 11.43
C PHE A 80 9.26 -17.30 12.78
N LEU A 81 8.98 -16.07 13.17
CA LEU A 81 9.41 -15.49 14.44
C LEU A 81 8.54 -15.93 15.62
N ASN A 82 7.48 -16.71 15.37
CA ASN A 82 6.46 -17.05 16.39
C ASN A 82 5.92 -15.80 17.11
N ALA A 83 5.80 -14.69 16.40
CA ALA A 83 5.33 -13.43 16.94
C ALA A 83 3.86 -13.52 17.37
N SER A 84 3.54 -12.95 18.51
CA SER A 84 2.14 -12.78 18.92
C SER A 84 1.50 -11.60 18.18
N LEU A 85 0.17 -11.58 18.05
CA LEU A 85 -0.57 -10.48 17.41
C LEU A 85 -0.24 -9.11 18.04
N SER A 86 0.01 -9.06 19.34
CA SER A 86 0.40 -7.83 20.04
C SER A 86 1.78 -7.30 19.64
N GLN A 87 2.63 -8.14 19.07
CA GLN A 87 3.96 -7.76 18.61
C GLN A 87 3.98 -7.36 17.13
N TYR A 88 2.95 -7.71 16.34
CA TYR A 88 2.91 -7.51 14.91
C TYR A 88 3.15 -6.06 14.52
N GLN A 89 2.45 -5.12 15.13
CA GLN A 89 2.56 -3.70 14.82
C GLN A 89 4.01 -3.20 14.92
N ASN A 90 4.69 -3.52 16.02
CA ASN A 90 6.06 -3.08 16.25
C ASN A 90 7.05 -3.75 15.30
N LEU A 91 6.98 -5.08 15.15
CA LEU A 91 7.89 -5.84 14.29
C LEU A 91 7.74 -5.47 12.82
N ILE A 92 6.51 -5.34 12.34
CA ILE A 92 6.25 -4.92 10.96
C ILE A 92 6.73 -3.48 10.76
N GLY A 93 6.45 -2.58 11.70
CA GLY A 93 6.92 -1.20 11.68
C GLY A 93 8.45 -1.11 11.57
N GLU A 94 9.20 -1.87 12.38
CA GLU A 94 10.66 -1.91 12.32
C GLU A 94 11.18 -2.42 10.97
N ILE A 95 10.59 -3.49 10.45
CA ILE A 95 10.98 -4.08 9.15
C ILE A 95 10.72 -3.07 8.03
N VAL A 96 9.53 -2.48 7.99
CA VAL A 96 9.13 -1.50 6.97
C VAL A 96 9.99 -0.24 7.05
N GLU A 97 10.17 0.35 8.24
CA GLU A 97 10.98 1.55 8.44
C GLU A 97 12.44 1.33 8.03
N SER A 98 13.00 0.16 8.33
CA SER A 98 14.35 -0.22 7.90
C SER A 98 14.51 -0.15 6.39
N GLN A 99 13.57 -0.70 5.63
CA GLN A 99 13.60 -0.67 4.17
C GLN A 99 13.30 0.72 3.60
N LEU A 100 12.29 1.41 4.16
CA LEU A 100 11.92 2.75 3.72
C LEU A 100 13.00 3.78 4.03
N SER A 101 13.77 3.64 5.12
CA SER A 101 14.85 4.56 5.45
C SER A 101 15.94 4.59 4.36
N VAL A 102 16.26 3.43 3.80
CA VAL A 102 17.19 3.32 2.66
C VAL A 102 16.58 3.95 1.41
N TYR A 103 15.32 3.64 1.12
CA TYR A 103 14.60 4.21 -0.01
C TYR A 103 14.54 5.75 0.06
N LYS A 104 14.17 6.30 1.21
CA LYS A 104 14.11 7.75 1.45
C LYS A 104 15.45 8.42 1.16
N LYS A 105 16.55 7.87 1.65
CA LYS A 105 17.89 8.41 1.44
C LYS A 105 18.33 8.41 -0.03
N LEU A 106 17.96 7.37 -0.78
CA LEU A 106 18.41 7.20 -2.16
C LEU A 106 17.55 7.95 -3.17
N TYR A 107 16.23 7.97 -2.96
CA TYR A 107 15.27 8.40 -3.99
C TYR A 107 14.45 9.64 -3.61
N LEU A 108 14.20 9.88 -2.32
CA LEU A 108 13.40 11.05 -1.89
C LEU A 108 14.24 12.26 -1.48
N LYS A 109 15.50 12.10 -1.25
CA LYS A 109 16.52 13.04 -0.75
C LYS A 109 16.11 14.52 -0.67
N ASP A 110 15.86 15.17 -1.81
CA ASP A 110 15.51 16.59 -1.91
C ASP A 110 14.16 16.80 -2.62
N ARG A 111 13.31 15.77 -2.67
CA ARG A 111 12.03 15.81 -3.36
C ARG A 111 10.89 16.03 -2.40
N VAL A 112 9.99 16.93 -2.77
CA VAL A 112 8.73 17.12 -2.07
C VAL A 112 7.69 16.24 -2.75
N ILE A 113 7.07 15.35 -1.98
CA ILE A 113 5.94 14.54 -2.44
C ILE A 113 4.67 15.22 -1.95
N GLU A 114 3.90 15.77 -2.88
CA GLU A 114 2.64 16.44 -2.60
C GLU A 114 1.46 15.48 -2.64
N ASN A 115 1.55 14.45 -3.49
CA ASN A 115 0.48 13.48 -3.69
C ASN A 115 0.96 12.06 -3.45
N LEU A 116 0.09 11.26 -2.85
CA LEU A 116 0.29 9.83 -2.64
C LEU A 116 -0.91 9.08 -3.21
N ILE A 117 -0.66 8.19 -4.17
CA ILE A 117 -1.65 7.27 -4.70
C ILE A 117 -1.32 5.88 -4.15
N ILE A 118 -2.25 5.29 -3.42
CA ILE A 118 -2.09 3.95 -2.88
C ILE A 118 -2.98 3.00 -3.67
N VAL A 119 -2.35 1.97 -4.22
CA VAL A 119 -3.02 0.85 -4.88
C VAL A 119 -3.01 -0.31 -3.91
N ASP A 120 -4.12 -0.50 -3.20
CA ASP A 120 -4.28 -1.53 -2.19
C ASP A 120 -5.76 -1.76 -1.89
N ASP A 121 -6.12 -3.01 -1.62
CA ASP A 121 -7.48 -3.40 -1.26
C ASP A 121 -7.84 -3.02 0.21
N TYR A 122 -6.87 -2.97 1.10
CA TYR A 122 -7.11 -2.81 2.55
C TYR A 122 -7.28 -1.36 2.95
N ILE A 123 -6.37 -0.48 2.60
CA ILE A 123 -6.48 0.97 2.89
C ILE A 123 -7.75 1.56 2.29
N SER A 124 -8.07 1.22 1.06
CA SER A 124 -9.29 1.69 0.39
C SER A 124 -10.56 1.27 1.15
N ARG A 125 -10.60 0.06 1.69
CA ARG A 125 -11.71 -0.40 2.53
C ARG A 125 -11.79 0.38 3.84
N LEU A 126 -10.63 0.59 4.47
CA LEU A 126 -10.48 1.27 5.73
C LEU A 126 -10.92 2.73 5.64
N ILE A 127 -10.42 3.45 4.64
CA ILE A 127 -10.78 4.83 4.37
C ILE A 127 -12.28 4.92 4.09
N ARG A 128 -12.83 4.05 3.24
CA ARG A 128 -14.27 3.99 2.96
C ARG A 128 -15.10 3.68 4.20
N HIS A 129 -14.64 2.81 5.07
CA HIS A 129 -15.37 2.48 6.29
C HIS A 129 -15.38 3.64 7.29
N TYR A 130 -14.24 4.30 7.47
CA TYR A 130 -14.05 5.35 8.46
C TYR A 130 -14.64 6.70 8.03
N TYR A 131 -14.52 7.05 6.74
CA TYR A 131 -14.92 8.36 6.20
C TYR A 131 -16.15 8.33 5.30
N ARG A 132 -16.83 7.21 5.19
CA ARG A 132 -18.02 7.00 4.33
C ARG A 132 -19.18 7.97 4.56
N LYS A 133 -19.18 8.70 5.67
CA LYS A 133 -20.24 9.65 6.03
C LYS A 133 -20.19 10.99 5.28
N GLU A 134 -19.13 11.28 4.54
CA GLU A 134 -18.94 12.61 3.97
C GLU A 134 -19.12 12.70 2.44
N GLY A 135 -19.46 11.63 1.75
CA GLY A 135 -19.79 11.67 0.31
C GLY A 135 -18.66 12.12 -0.62
N LYS A 136 -17.46 12.26 -0.11
CA LYS A 136 -16.24 12.58 -0.86
C LYS A 136 -15.56 11.29 -1.23
N GLY A 137 -15.37 11.04 -2.51
CA GLY A 137 -14.80 9.85 -3.12
C GLY A 137 -13.56 9.25 -2.41
N ASP A 138 -12.74 8.52 -3.13
CA ASP A 138 -11.57 7.82 -2.59
C ASP A 138 -10.36 8.75 -2.28
N ILE A 139 -10.62 10.05 -2.08
CA ILE A 139 -9.60 11.06 -1.75
C ILE A 139 -9.64 11.35 -0.24
N THR A 140 -8.48 11.22 0.40
CA THR A 140 -8.32 11.47 1.83
C THR A 140 -7.20 12.48 2.04
N THR A 141 -7.35 13.39 2.98
CA THR A 141 -6.29 14.35 3.31
C THR A 141 -5.25 13.71 4.23
N ARG A 142 -4.07 14.30 4.27
CA ARG A 142 -2.99 13.88 5.16
C ARG A 142 -3.43 13.90 6.63
N GLU A 143 -4.13 14.97 7.04
CA GLU A 143 -4.62 15.14 8.40
C GLU A 143 -5.60 14.02 8.81
N GLN A 144 -6.45 13.60 7.89
CA GLN A 144 -7.37 12.48 8.13
C GLN A 144 -6.62 11.16 8.33
N ILE A 145 -5.58 10.91 7.54
CA ILE A 145 -4.74 9.71 7.69
C ILE A 145 -4.00 9.77 9.03
N GLU A 146 -3.40 10.89 9.37
CA GLU A 146 -2.68 11.08 10.64
C GLU A 146 -3.62 10.88 11.85
N GLU A 147 -4.82 11.45 11.81
CA GLU A 147 -5.85 11.25 12.85
C GLU A 147 -6.23 9.77 13.00
N PHE A 148 -6.43 9.08 11.87
CA PHE A 148 -6.71 7.64 11.88
C PHE A 148 -5.55 6.85 12.49
N MET A 149 -4.32 7.15 12.10
CA MET A 149 -3.13 6.47 12.62
C MET A 149 -2.99 6.67 14.14
N GLU A 150 -3.20 7.89 14.64
CA GLU A 150 -3.16 8.17 16.08
C GLU A 150 -4.23 7.37 16.84
N LYS A 151 -5.46 7.38 16.35
CA LYS A 151 -6.56 6.61 16.96
C LYS A 151 -6.30 5.10 16.91
N SER A 152 -5.62 4.63 15.88
CA SER A 152 -5.32 3.21 15.69
C SER A 152 -4.18 2.74 16.58
N ARG A 153 -3.16 3.57 16.81
CA ARG A 153 -2.04 3.27 17.72
C ARG A 153 -2.47 2.98 19.17
N MET A 154 -3.58 3.56 19.59
CA MET A 154 -4.11 3.39 20.94
C MET A 154 -4.93 2.10 21.11
N LYS A 155 -5.16 1.36 20.03
CA LYS A 155 -6.01 0.16 20.01
C LYS A 155 -5.16 -1.10 19.89
N SER A 156 -5.62 -2.16 20.56
CA SER A 156 -5.05 -3.49 20.36
C SER A 156 -5.41 -4.04 18.97
N THR A 157 -4.64 -4.99 18.47
CA THR A 157 -4.92 -5.68 17.20
C THR A 157 -6.33 -6.25 17.16
N LEU A 158 -6.82 -6.81 18.26
CA LEU A 158 -8.16 -7.36 18.37
C LEU A 158 -9.25 -6.27 18.28
N GLU A 159 -9.02 -5.11 18.89
CA GLU A 159 -9.96 -3.98 18.80
C GLU A 159 -10.01 -3.41 17.38
N LEU A 160 -8.86 -3.31 16.71
CA LEU A 160 -8.79 -2.90 15.31
C LEU A 160 -9.48 -3.90 14.39
N SER A 161 -9.23 -5.20 14.57
CA SER A 161 -9.90 -6.26 13.82
C SER A 161 -11.43 -6.15 13.90
N ARG A 162 -11.96 -5.95 15.09
CA ARG A 162 -13.40 -5.75 15.31
C ARG A 162 -13.93 -4.44 14.73
N LEU A 163 -13.17 -3.36 14.89
CA LEU A 163 -13.56 -2.04 14.38
C LEU A 163 -13.65 -2.01 12.85
N LEU A 164 -12.74 -2.71 12.18
CA LEU A 164 -12.60 -2.72 10.73
C LEU A 164 -13.35 -3.89 10.06
N ASP A 165 -13.99 -4.74 10.87
CA ASP A 165 -14.60 -5.99 10.40
C ASP A 165 -13.61 -6.82 9.56
N MET A 166 -12.39 -6.95 10.07
CA MET A 166 -11.25 -7.56 9.39
C MET A 166 -10.74 -8.75 10.20
N PRO A 167 -10.55 -9.94 9.60
CA PRO A 167 -9.99 -11.09 10.31
C PRO A 167 -8.62 -10.77 10.93
N GLU A 168 -8.34 -11.31 12.11
CA GLU A 168 -7.05 -11.10 12.79
C GLU A 168 -5.85 -11.55 11.92
N GLU A 169 -6.04 -12.56 11.11
CA GLU A 169 -5.04 -13.08 10.17
C GLU A 169 -4.69 -12.10 9.04
N ASP A 170 -5.55 -11.13 8.77
CA ASP A 170 -5.35 -10.09 7.76
C ASP A 170 -4.76 -8.81 8.35
N MET A 171 -4.64 -8.70 9.67
CA MET A 171 -4.07 -7.53 10.33
C MET A 171 -2.65 -7.16 9.88
N PRO A 172 -1.75 -8.11 9.50
CA PRO A 172 -0.48 -7.75 8.89
C PRO A 172 -0.61 -6.89 7.64
N ALA A 173 -1.68 -7.06 6.85
CA ALA A 173 -1.94 -6.22 5.68
C ALA A 173 -2.21 -4.76 6.08
N LEU A 174 -2.99 -4.55 7.14
CA LEU A 174 -3.26 -3.22 7.67
C LEU A 174 -1.99 -2.51 8.16
N TYR A 175 -1.11 -3.21 8.85
CA TYR A 175 0.10 -2.61 9.43
C TYR A 175 1.16 -2.25 8.39
N ILE A 176 1.14 -2.87 7.21
CA ILE A 176 2.05 -2.53 6.12
C ILE A 176 1.51 -1.38 5.26
N SER A 177 0.20 -1.25 5.17
CA SER A 177 -0.48 -0.19 4.44
C SER A 177 -0.39 1.13 5.15
#